data_2ec563bc2819aeb8412e1487092a69a6
#
_entry.id   2ec563bc2819aeb8412e1487092a69a6
#
_cell.length_a   1.000
_cell.length_b   1.000
_cell.length_c   1.000
_cell.angle_alpha   90.00
_cell.angle_beta   90.00
_cell.angle_gamma   90.00
#
_symmetry.space_group_name_H-M   'P 1'
#
loop_
_entity.id
_entity.type
_entity.pdbx_description
1 polymer ?
#
loop_
_entity_poly.entity_id
_entity_poly.type
_entity_poly.pdbx_seq_one_letter_code
_entity_poly.pdbx_strand_id
1 'polypeptide(L)'
;MKAKILALLGIAAVTSALAAGPEVPYPAGYRDWHHVKSMVIEEGHPLYGAFGGIHHIYANDLALAGYRGDTFPDGAVIIFDLLEAVHDGNAVTEG
;
A
#
# COMPACT_ATOMS: atom_id res chain seq x y z
N MET A 1 14.65 39.68 -4.70
CA MET A 1 14.30 39.32 -4.73
C MET A 1 13.76 39.07 -4.32
N LYS A 2 13.79 38.80 -4.25
CA LYS A 2 13.36 38.46 -4.00
C LYS A 2 12.43 37.71 -4.42
N ALA A 3 11.56 37.62 -4.58
CA ALA A 3 10.56 36.93 -5.30
C ALA A 3 10.89 35.47 -5.55
N LYS A 4 12.10 35.21 -5.69
CA LYS A 4 12.56 33.86 -5.88
C LYS A 4 12.28 32.98 -4.69
N ILE A 5 12.40 33.51 -3.55
CA ILE A 5 12.19 32.78 -2.32
C ILE A 5 10.74 32.39 -2.21
N LEU A 6 9.86 33.28 -2.60
CA LEU A 6 8.45 32.97 -2.61
C LEU A 6 8.15 31.82 -3.54
N ALA A 7 8.77 31.83 -4.68
CA ALA A 7 8.56 30.79 -5.62
C ALA A 7 8.96 29.43 -5.06
N LEU A 8 10.05 29.42 -4.32
CA LEU A 8 10.51 28.17 -3.73
C LEU A 8 9.53 27.59 -2.75
N LEU A 9 8.95 28.43 -1.93
CA LEU A 9 7.97 27.94 -0.98
C LEU A 9 6.75 27.39 -1.68
N GLY A 10 6.30 28.09 -2.68
CA GLY A 10 5.17 27.61 -3.45
C GLY A 10 5.49 26.31 -4.15
N ILE A 11 6.69 26.17 -4.62
CA ILE A 11 7.09 24.97 -5.31
C ILE A 11 7.07 23.76 -4.39
N ALA A 12 7.48 23.93 -3.15
CA ALA A 12 7.48 22.81 -2.24
C ALA A 12 6.08 22.26 -2.04
N ALA A 13 5.12 23.12 -1.84
CA ALA A 13 3.75 22.68 -1.65
C ALA A 13 3.19 22.04 -2.92
N VAL A 14 3.47 22.66 -4.04
CA VAL A 14 2.99 22.15 -5.32
C VAL A 14 3.61 20.80 -5.62
N THR A 15 4.86 20.64 -5.27
CA THR A 15 5.54 19.38 -5.52
C THR A 15 4.88 18.23 -4.77
N SER A 16 4.48 18.47 -3.53
CA SER A 16 3.79 17.44 -2.79
C SER A 16 2.48 17.04 -3.47
N ALA A 17 1.74 18.02 -3.90
CA ALA A 17 0.48 17.75 -4.57
C ALA A 17 0.70 17.01 -5.89
N LEU A 18 1.71 17.43 -6.64
CA LEU A 18 2.01 16.80 -7.91
C LEU A 18 2.55 15.40 -7.72
N ALA A 19 3.37 15.21 -6.71
CA ALA A 19 3.92 13.88 -6.44
C ALA A 19 2.81 12.90 -6.12
N ALA A 20 1.77 13.38 -5.47
CA ALA A 20 0.63 12.52 -5.19
C ALA A 20 -0.15 12.21 -6.46
N GLY A 21 -0.04 13.10 -7.50
CA GLY A 21 -0.79 12.91 -8.72
C GLY A 21 -2.28 12.94 -8.47
N PRO A 22 -3.06 12.31 -9.32
CA PRO A 22 -4.48 12.14 -9.06
C PRO A 22 -4.64 11.35 -7.77
N GLU A 23 -5.53 11.79 -6.95
CA GLU A 23 -5.76 11.14 -5.69
C GLU A 23 -6.31 9.73 -5.91
N VAL A 24 -5.76 8.77 -5.22
CA VAL A 24 -6.25 7.41 -5.27
C VAL A 24 -7.37 7.26 -4.26
N PRO A 25 -8.58 6.93 -4.70
CA PRO A 25 -9.67 6.79 -3.76
C PRO A 25 -9.43 5.63 -2.81
N TYR A 26 -9.93 5.76 -1.59
CA TYR A 26 -9.85 4.68 -0.63
C TYR A 26 -10.62 3.49 -1.18
N PRO A 27 -10.02 2.32 -1.23
CA PRO A 27 -10.66 1.15 -1.81
C PRO A 27 -11.63 0.50 -0.83
N ALA A 28 -12.78 1.15 -0.63
CA ALA A 28 -13.77 0.64 0.30
C ALA A 28 -14.16 -0.79 -0.05
N GLY A 29 -14.30 -1.62 0.98
CA GLY A 29 -14.70 -3.00 0.78
C GLY A 29 -13.61 -3.92 0.23
N TYR A 30 -12.36 -3.47 0.27
CA TYR A 30 -11.27 -4.25 -0.33
C TYR A 30 -11.11 -5.63 0.31
N ARG A 31 -11.54 -5.81 1.53
CA ARG A 31 -11.41 -7.12 2.18
C ARG A 31 -12.36 -8.16 1.60
N ASP A 32 -13.31 -7.73 0.81
CA ASP A 32 -14.18 -8.64 0.07
C ASP A 32 -13.63 -8.95 -1.33
N TRP A 33 -12.51 -8.36 -1.67
CA TRP A 33 -11.85 -8.61 -2.95
C TRP A 33 -11.14 -9.97 -2.91
N HIS A 34 -10.45 -10.29 -3.99
CA HIS A 34 -9.74 -11.56 -4.08
C HIS A 34 -8.51 -11.52 -3.19
N HIS A 35 -8.40 -12.47 -2.31
CA HIS A 35 -7.21 -12.62 -1.48
C HIS A 35 -6.13 -13.33 -2.30
N VAL A 36 -4.99 -12.67 -2.47
CA VAL A 36 -3.90 -13.21 -3.29
C VAL A 36 -2.96 -14.05 -2.46
N LYS A 37 -2.47 -13.50 -1.34
CA LYS A 37 -1.61 -14.24 -0.43
C LYS A 37 -1.47 -13.49 0.88
N SER A 38 -0.98 -14.19 1.88
CA SER A 38 -0.63 -13.58 3.15
C SER A 38 0.78 -14.00 3.54
N MET A 39 1.41 -13.19 4.39
CA MET A 39 2.71 -13.54 4.96
C MET A 39 2.85 -12.85 6.30
N VAL A 40 3.71 -13.41 7.14
CA VAL A 40 4.06 -12.79 8.41
C VAL A 40 5.54 -12.47 8.35
N ILE A 41 5.88 -11.22 8.63
CA ILE A 41 7.27 -10.81 8.70
C ILE A 41 7.60 -10.62 10.17
N GLU A 42 8.45 -11.46 10.69
CA GLU A 42 8.79 -11.45 12.10
C GLU A 42 10.15 -10.85 12.34
N GLU A 43 10.41 -10.57 13.61
CA GLU A 43 11.68 -10.01 14.03
C GLU A 43 12.82 -10.89 13.52
N GLY A 44 13.87 -10.26 13.00
CA GLY A 44 14.97 -10.97 12.38
C GLY A 44 14.94 -10.94 10.87
N HIS A 45 13.78 -10.68 10.29
CA HIS A 45 13.68 -10.54 8.84
C HIS A 45 14.19 -9.16 8.44
N PRO A 46 14.92 -9.04 7.32
CA PRO A 46 15.47 -7.73 6.91
C PRO A 46 14.42 -6.64 6.75
N LEU A 47 13.18 -7.00 6.40
CA LEU A 47 12.12 -6.02 6.19
C LEU A 47 11.31 -5.74 7.44
N TYR A 48 11.65 -6.36 8.56
CA TYR A 48 10.83 -6.23 9.76
C TYR A 48 10.68 -4.78 10.22
N GLY A 49 11.75 -4.00 10.15
CA GLY A 49 11.71 -2.62 10.64
C GLY A 49 10.68 -1.76 9.94
N ALA A 50 10.46 -2.01 8.66
CA ALA A 50 9.51 -1.21 7.88
C ALA A 50 8.16 -1.90 7.72
N PHE A 51 8.15 -3.23 7.65
CA PHE A 51 6.97 -3.98 7.27
C PHE A 51 6.67 -5.16 8.19
N GLY A 52 7.15 -5.12 9.43
CA GLY A 52 6.88 -6.22 10.37
C GLY A 52 5.40 -6.35 10.65
N GLY A 53 4.92 -7.58 10.76
CA GLY A 53 3.54 -7.85 11.04
C GLY A 53 2.92 -8.79 10.02
N ILE A 54 1.60 -8.76 9.95
CA ILE A 54 0.84 -9.62 9.06
C ILE A 54 0.47 -8.83 7.81
N HIS A 55 0.79 -9.39 6.65
CA HIS A 55 0.46 -8.79 5.37
C HIS A 55 -0.60 -9.62 4.69
N HIS A 56 -1.67 -8.97 4.25
CA HIS A 56 -2.62 -9.59 3.34
C HIS A 56 -2.58 -8.80 2.04
N ILE A 57 -2.63 -9.51 0.94
CA ILE A 57 -2.66 -8.87 -0.38
C ILE A 57 -4.00 -9.17 -1.03
N TYR A 58 -4.69 -8.11 -1.41
CA TYR A 58 -5.99 -8.20 -2.06
C TYR A 58 -5.91 -7.60 -3.45
N ALA A 59 -6.71 -8.13 -4.36
CA ALA A 59 -6.74 -7.65 -5.73
C ALA A 59 -8.17 -7.55 -6.20
N ASN A 60 -8.49 -6.48 -6.93
CA ASN A 60 -9.80 -6.41 -7.56
C ASN A 60 -9.81 -7.29 -8.82
N ASP A 61 -10.95 -7.36 -9.49
CA ASP A 61 -11.08 -8.23 -10.65
C ASP A 61 -10.09 -7.88 -11.76
N LEU A 62 -9.88 -6.59 -11.97
CA LEU A 62 -8.95 -6.15 -13.00
C LEU A 62 -7.52 -6.51 -12.68
N ALA A 63 -7.13 -6.42 -11.42
CA ALA A 63 -5.79 -6.82 -11.02
C ALA A 63 -5.62 -8.33 -11.17
N LEU A 64 -6.67 -9.09 -10.87
CA LEU A 64 -6.62 -10.52 -11.01
C LEU A 64 -6.41 -10.90 -12.47
N ALA A 65 -7.04 -10.18 -13.39
CA ALA A 65 -6.80 -10.39 -14.81
C ALA A 65 -5.34 -10.12 -15.17
N GLY A 66 -4.75 -9.10 -14.53
CA GLY A 66 -3.34 -8.80 -14.74
C GLY A 66 -2.41 -9.93 -14.32
N TYR A 67 -2.73 -10.55 -13.20
CA TYR A 67 -1.93 -11.69 -12.73
C TYR A 67 -1.99 -12.88 -13.69
N ARG A 68 -3.07 -12.99 -14.45
CA ARG A 68 -3.25 -14.09 -15.39
C ARG A 68 -2.74 -13.76 -16.78
N GLY A 69 -2.38 -12.51 -17.03
CA GLY A 69 -1.90 -12.08 -18.34
C GLY A 69 -0.52 -11.47 -18.24
N ASP A 70 -0.17 -10.68 -19.23
CA ASP A 70 1.15 -10.06 -19.28
C ASP A 70 1.18 -8.66 -18.74
N THR A 71 0.04 -8.00 -18.66
CA THR A 71 -0.02 -6.61 -18.21
C THR A 71 -1.26 -6.41 -17.36
N PHE A 72 -1.21 -5.38 -16.50
CA PHE A 72 -2.34 -5.04 -15.67
C PHE A 72 -3.18 -4.00 -16.39
N PRO A 73 -4.49 -4.24 -16.54
CA PRO A 73 -5.35 -3.28 -17.21
C PRO A 73 -5.55 -2.04 -16.34
N ASP A 74 -5.98 -0.96 -16.97
CA ASP A 74 -6.33 0.25 -16.24
C ASP A 74 -7.43 -0.09 -15.25
N GLY A 75 -7.33 0.50 -14.08
CA GLY A 75 -8.28 0.23 -13.01
C GLY A 75 -7.91 -0.95 -12.13
N ALA A 76 -6.82 -1.65 -12.44
CA ALA A 76 -6.33 -2.71 -11.56
C ALA A 76 -5.84 -2.09 -10.25
N VAL A 77 -6.26 -2.67 -9.14
CA VAL A 77 -5.85 -2.20 -7.82
C VAL A 77 -5.41 -3.39 -6.99
N ILE A 78 -4.23 -3.25 -6.38
CA ILE A 78 -3.68 -4.24 -5.47
C ILE A 78 -3.49 -3.56 -4.13
N ILE A 79 -3.95 -4.20 -3.08
CA ILE A 79 -3.86 -3.66 -1.72
C ILE A 79 -2.89 -4.51 -0.92
N PHE A 80 -1.95 -3.84 -0.26
CA PHE A 80 -1.11 -4.47 0.75
C PHE A 80 -1.63 -4.01 2.10
N ASP A 81 -2.32 -4.92 2.78
CA ASP A 81 -2.94 -4.61 4.06
C ASP A 81 -1.98 -5.09 5.14
N LEU A 82 -1.37 -4.15 5.84
CA LEU A 82 -0.38 -4.46 6.87
C LEU A 82 -0.99 -4.29 8.24
N LEU A 83 -0.95 -5.34 9.03
CA LEU A 83 -1.55 -5.37 10.35
C LEU A 83 -0.50 -5.74 11.37
N GLU A 84 -0.70 -5.25 12.57
CA GLU A 84 0.16 -5.63 13.68
C GLU A 84 -0.05 -7.11 13.98
N ALA A 85 1.03 -7.82 14.24
CA ALA A 85 0.96 -9.21 14.62
C ALA A 85 0.98 -9.28 16.14
N VAL A 86 -0.07 -9.83 16.72
CA VAL A 86 -0.17 -10.01 18.17
C VAL A 86 0.06 -11.47 18.47
N HIS A 87 1.08 -11.74 19.26
CA HIS A 87 1.41 -13.10 19.68
C HIS A 87 0.71 -13.42 20.99
N ASP A 88 -0.03 -14.52 21.00
CA ASP A 88 -0.76 -14.94 22.19
C ASP A 88 -0.62 -16.47 22.29
N GLY A 89 0.31 -16.91 23.11
CA GLY A 89 0.62 -18.32 23.21
C GLY A 89 1.14 -18.83 21.87
N ASN A 90 0.47 -19.79 21.33
CA ASN A 90 0.85 -20.38 20.04
C ASN A 90 0.08 -19.78 18.87
N ALA A 91 -0.62 -18.69 19.11
CA ALA A 91 -1.40 -18.04 18.06
C ALA A 91 -0.81 -16.69 17.71
N VAL A 92 -0.95 -16.31 16.44
CA VAL A 92 -0.63 -14.98 15.99
C VAL A 92 -1.90 -14.41 15.37
N THR A 93 -2.35 -13.29 15.90
CA THR A 93 -3.60 -12.68 15.44
C THR A 93 -3.35 -11.25 14.97
N GLU A 94 -4.30 -10.74 14.18
CA GLU A 94 -4.26 -9.36 13.76
C GLU A 94 -4.54 -8.43 14.94
N GLY A 95 -3.70 -7.44 15.07
CA GLY A 95 -3.88 -6.43 16.11
C GLY A 95 -4.72 -5.25 15.66
#